data_38762b8039ed83f6eda45386d275c588
#
_entry.id   38762b8039ed83f6eda45386d275c588
#
_cell.length_a   1.000
_cell.length_b   1.000
_cell.length_c   1.000
_cell.angle_alpha   90.00
_cell.angle_beta   90.00
_cell.angle_gamma   90.00
#
_symmetry.space_group_name_H-M   'P 1'
#
loop_
_entity.id
_entity.type
_entity.pdbx_description
1 polymer ?
#
loop_
_entity_poly.entity_id
_entity_poly.type
_entity_poly.pdbx_seq_one_letter_code
_entity_poly.pdbx_strand_id
1 'polypeptide(L)'
;MSLTAKILTGMVVGLLTGLLFQWLSLPPENFLRIYLVDGLFDAVGQIFIVSLKMLVVPLVFVSLTCGAASLGATGSIGRLGSKAIGLYLFTTAIAVTMALSVSLIIDPGMDAGSVLEAPDYQGKEPPGIKETLINVFPDNPIASMAEGEMLQIIVFAMLLGIALSQSKLAGERVISFFEDLNEILMRLITMIISLAPYGVFCLMLKLGLTVGWNEITKLASYFFTVVLVLSMQALIVYPMLLTFIAKVNPIIYLRKMREPFLVAFSTASSGATMPVTLRTVKEKLGVDNKVASFAVPLGTTINMDGTAIMQGVATVFIAQFYGIDLSVNAYLMVILTATMVSIGAAGVPGVGIVMLSMVLAQAGLPVEGIGLIIGVDRLLDMMRLSLIHI
;
A
#
# COMPACT_ATOMS: atom_id res chain seq x y z
N MET A 1 0.05 23.52 -11.52
CA MET A 1 0.00 22.84 -10.19
C MET A 1 0.41 21.41 -10.37
N SER A 2 1.23 20.86 -9.46
CA SER A 2 1.57 19.44 -9.44
C SER A 2 0.32 18.58 -9.17
N LEU A 3 0.34 17.30 -9.56
CA LEU A 3 -0.77 16.37 -9.30
C LEU A 3 -1.09 16.31 -7.80
N THR A 4 -0.05 16.24 -6.96
CA THR A 4 -0.17 16.29 -5.49
C THR A 4 -0.95 17.52 -5.02
N ALA A 5 -0.58 18.72 -5.51
CA ALA A 5 -1.28 19.96 -5.15
C ALA A 5 -2.75 19.94 -5.60
N LYS A 6 -3.06 19.37 -6.76
CA LYS A 6 -4.45 19.22 -7.24
C LYS A 6 -5.25 18.27 -6.34
N ILE A 7 -4.67 17.14 -5.92
CA ILE A 7 -5.32 16.17 -5.02
C ILE A 7 -5.58 16.82 -3.65
N LEU A 8 -4.59 17.48 -3.05
CA LEU A 8 -4.74 18.18 -1.78
C LEU A 8 -5.78 19.31 -1.85
N THR A 9 -5.79 20.07 -2.95
CA THR A 9 -6.83 21.09 -3.19
C THR A 9 -8.21 20.44 -3.29
N GLY A 10 -8.34 19.35 -4.07
CA GLY A 10 -9.60 18.60 -4.18
C GLY A 10 -10.08 18.08 -2.83
N MET A 11 -9.17 17.56 -2.00
CA MET A 11 -9.47 17.09 -0.65
C MET A 11 -10.02 18.22 0.24
N VAL A 12 -9.29 19.34 0.34
CA VAL A 12 -9.68 20.45 1.21
C VAL A 12 -10.99 21.07 0.72
N VAL A 13 -11.10 21.37 -0.58
CA VAL A 13 -12.31 21.98 -1.15
C VAL A 13 -13.50 21.01 -1.03
N GLY A 14 -13.31 19.73 -1.29
CA GLY A 14 -14.36 18.71 -1.12
C GLY A 14 -14.88 18.67 0.32
N LEU A 15 -13.97 18.54 1.29
CA LEU A 15 -14.32 18.49 2.71
C LEU A 15 -15.06 19.77 3.15
N LEU A 16 -14.52 20.94 2.81
CA LEU A 16 -15.15 22.24 3.16
C LEU A 16 -16.53 22.38 2.52
N THR A 17 -16.70 21.95 1.27
CA THR A 17 -18.00 21.99 0.58
C THR A 17 -18.99 21.02 1.24
N GLY A 18 -18.56 19.84 1.63
CA GLY A 18 -19.38 18.89 2.38
C GLY A 18 -19.83 19.42 3.73
N LEU A 19 -18.91 19.99 4.52
CA LEU A 19 -19.23 20.65 5.79
C LEU A 19 -20.17 21.85 5.62
N LEU A 20 -20.01 22.64 4.56
CA LEU A 20 -20.90 23.74 4.24
C LEU A 20 -22.32 23.22 3.95
N PHE A 21 -22.46 22.15 3.18
CA PHE A 21 -23.75 21.51 2.91
C PHE A 21 -24.38 20.91 4.15
N GLN A 22 -23.57 20.35 5.06
CA GLN A 22 -24.00 19.89 6.38
C GLN A 22 -24.52 21.07 7.22
N TRP A 23 -23.78 22.17 7.28
CA TRP A 23 -24.16 23.38 8.02
C TRP A 23 -25.45 24.02 7.47
N LEU A 24 -25.65 24.00 6.15
CA LEU A 24 -26.89 24.44 5.50
C LEU A 24 -28.06 23.52 5.79
N SER A 25 -27.86 22.40 6.49
CA SER A 25 -28.89 21.42 6.86
C SER A 25 -29.78 21.03 5.69
N LEU A 26 -29.18 20.75 4.51
CA LEU A 26 -29.91 20.39 3.31
C LEU A 26 -30.80 19.15 3.58
N PRO A 27 -32.13 19.27 3.45
CA PRO A 27 -33.02 18.14 3.68
C PRO A 27 -32.67 16.97 2.72
N PRO A 28 -32.89 15.70 3.14
CA PRO A 28 -32.64 14.55 2.28
C PRO A 28 -33.39 14.62 0.93
N GLU A 29 -34.55 15.28 0.89
CA GLU A 29 -35.38 15.47 -0.30
C GLU A 29 -34.96 16.66 -1.18
N ASN A 30 -33.92 17.39 -0.80
CA ASN A 30 -33.45 18.54 -1.59
C ASN A 30 -32.88 18.08 -2.94
N PHE A 31 -33.28 18.74 -4.02
CA PHE A 31 -32.82 18.47 -5.38
C PHE A 31 -31.28 18.43 -5.50
N LEU A 32 -30.58 19.39 -4.87
CA LEU A 32 -29.12 19.45 -4.88
C LEU A 32 -28.50 18.23 -4.17
N ARG A 33 -29.14 17.75 -3.09
CA ARG A 33 -28.63 16.56 -2.37
C ARG A 33 -28.85 15.30 -3.20
N ILE A 34 -30.05 15.05 -3.69
CA ILE A 34 -30.39 13.83 -4.45
C ILE A 34 -29.59 13.73 -5.74
N TYR A 35 -29.61 14.78 -6.58
CA TYR A 35 -29.03 14.69 -7.93
C TYR A 35 -27.56 15.04 -7.99
N LEU A 36 -27.08 15.96 -7.17
CA LEU A 36 -25.69 16.40 -7.23
C LEU A 36 -24.82 15.59 -6.26
N VAL A 37 -25.18 15.48 -4.97
CA VAL A 37 -24.35 14.83 -3.97
C VAL A 37 -24.46 13.30 -4.05
N ASP A 38 -25.69 12.78 -3.86
CA ASP A 38 -25.93 11.34 -3.82
C ASP A 38 -26.01 10.74 -5.24
N GLY A 39 -26.23 11.56 -6.27
CA GLY A 39 -26.20 11.17 -7.68
C GLY A 39 -24.81 11.33 -8.29
N LEU A 40 -24.50 12.53 -8.78
CA LEU A 40 -23.31 12.76 -9.61
C LEU A 40 -22.00 12.58 -8.82
N PHE A 41 -21.86 13.22 -7.66
CA PHE A 41 -20.60 13.16 -6.91
C PHE A 41 -20.35 11.77 -6.33
N ASP A 42 -21.39 11.11 -5.83
CA ASP A 42 -21.25 9.72 -5.38
C ASP A 42 -20.82 8.80 -6.53
N ALA A 43 -21.46 8.91 -7.69
CA ALA A 43 -21.08 8.13 -8.88
C ALA A 43 -19.62 8.35 -9.30
N VAL A 44 -19.15 9.59 -9.34
CA VAL A 44 -17.74 9.90 -9.68
C VAL A 44 -16.79 9.33 -8.65
N GLY A 45 -17.09 9.45 -7.36
CA GLY A 45 -16.29 8.86 -6.27
C GLY A 45 -16.24 7.34 -6.36
N GLN A 46 -17.38 6.69 -6.58
CA GLN A 46 -17.47 5.23 -6.72
C GLN A 46 -16.74 4.72 -7.98
N ILE A 47 -16.91 5.39 -9.13
CA ILE A 47 -16.16 5.05 -10.36
C ILE A 47 -14.67 5.12 -10.12
N PHE A 48 -14.18 6.13 -9.38
CA PHE A 48 -12.77 6.24 -9.05
C PHE A 48 -12.30 5.05 -8.20
N ILE A 49 -13.02 4.68 -7.13
CA ILE A 49 -12.69 3.50 -6.28
C ILE A 49 -12.72 2.21 -7.11
N VAL A 50 -13.77 1.99 -7.91
CA VAL A 50 -13.89 0.79 -8.74
C VAL A 50 -12.77 0.73 -9.79
N SER A 51 -12.37 1.86 -10.36
CA SER A 51 -11.24 1.92 -11.29
C SER A 51 -9.91 1.52 -10.64
N LEU A 52 -9.70 1.85 -9.36
CA LEU A 52 -8.55 1.38 -8.58
C LEU A 52 -8.64 -0.13 -8.35
N LYS A 53 -9.80 -0.63 -7.91
CA LYS A 53 -10.05 -2.07 -7.69
C LYS A 53 -9.77 -2.91 -8.95
N MET A 54 -10.18 -2.42 -10.13
CA MET A 54 -9.98 -3.10 -11.42
C MET A 54 -8.52 -3.43 -11.70
N LEU A 55 -7.58 -2.61 -11.21
CA LEU A 55 -6.15 -2.79 -11.46
C LEU A 55 -5.49 -3.81 -10.54
N VAL A 56 -6.12 -4.18 -9.43
CA VAL A 56 -5.50 -4.96 -8.35
C VAL A 56 -4.97 -6.29 -8.87
N VAL A 57 -5.84 -7.13 -9.41
CA VAL A 57 -5.49 -8.49 -9.87
C VAL A 57 -4.43 -8.48 -10.98
N PRO A 58 -4.61 -7.73 -12.09
CA PRO A 58 -3.62 -7.68 -13.17
C PRO A 58 -2.26 -7.18 -12.69
N LEU A 59 -2.26 -6.10 -11.87
CA LEU A 59 -1.02 -5.51 -11.38
C LEU A 59 -0.23 -6.50 -10.52
N VAL A 60 -0.89 -7.12 -9.55
CA VAL A 60 -0.25 -8.05 -8.61
C VAL A 60 0.30 -9.25 -9.35
N PHE A 61 -0.50 -9.86 -10.21
CA PHE A 61 -0.06 -11.03 -10.98
C PHE A 61 1.17 -10.72 -11.83
N VAL A 62 1.13 -9.63 -12.60
CA VAL A 62 2.23 -9.26 -13.50
C VAL A 62 3.47 -8.81 -12.73
N SER A 63 3.31 -7.89 -11.77
CA SER A 63 4.44 -7.35 -11.00
C SER A 63 5.14 -8.42 -10.16
N LEU A 64 4.38 -9.32 -9.50
CA LEU A 64 4.96 -10.42 -8.73
C LEU A 64 5.64 -11.44 -9.62
N THR A 65 5.09 -11.74 -10.80
CA THR A 65 5.74 -12.63 -11.77
C THR A 65 7.07 -12.04 -12.22
N CYS A 66 7.14 -10.76 -12.58
CA CYS A 66 8.39 -10.06 -12.93
C CYS A 66 9.37 -10.05 -11.74
N GLY A 67 8.89 -9.71 -10.54
CA GLY A 67 9.70 -9.69 -9.33
C GLY A 67 10.30 -11.06 -9.02
N ALA A 68 9.51 -12.11 -9.03
CA ALA A 68 9.97 -13.48 -8.78
C ALA A 68 10.92 -14.00 -9.89
N ALA A 69 10.68 -13.65 -11.16
CA ALA A 69 11.55 -13.99 -12.28
C ALA A 69 12.94 -13.35 -12.14
N SER A 70 13.00 -12.09 -11.72
CA SER A 70 14.27 -11.39 -11.48
C SER A 70 15.12 -12.03 -10.37
N LEU A 71 14.49 -12.70 -9.40
CA LEU A 71 15.17 -13.39 -8.32
C LEU A 71 15.84 -14.69 -8.78
N GLY A 72 15.21 -15.40 -9.72
CA GLY A 72 15.71 -16.69 -10.24
C GLY A 72 16.87 -16.56 -11.24
N ALA A 73 17.00 -15.43 -11.91
CA ALA A 73 18.02 -15.20 -12.97
C ALA A 73 19.48 -15.10 -12.45
N THR A 74 19.69 -15.04 -11.15
CA THR A 74 21.00 -14.70 -10.54
C THR A 74 21.76 -15.90 -9.99
N GLY A 75 22.17 -16.82 -10.82
CA GLY A 75 22.88 -18.05 -10.43
C GLY A 75 24.18 -17.86 -9.60
N SER A 76 24.91 -16.76 -9.71
CA SER A 76 26.10 -16.44 -8.88
C SER A 76 25.79 -15.54 -7.68
N ILE A 77 24.65 -14.87 -7.65
CA ILE A 77 24.18 -13.91 -6.63
C ILE A 77 23.19 -14.57 -5.66
N GLY A 78 22.90 -15.86 -5.81
CA GLY A 78 21.86 -16.56 -5.06
C GLY A 78 21.96 -16.42 -3.54
N ARG A 79 23.17 -16.42 -2.96
CA ARG A 79 23.37 -16.24 -1.52
C ARG A 79 23.13 -14.80 -1.09
N LEU A 80 23.51 -13.81 -1.91
CA LEU A 80 23.28 -12.39 -1.61
C LEU A 80 21.80 -12.08 -1.77
N GLY A 81 21.18 -12.57 -2.84
CA GLY A 81 19.76 -12.41 -3.13
C GLY A 81 18.87 -12.97 -2.01
N SER A 82 19.11 -14.22 -1.62
CA SER A 82 18.33 -14.84 -0.54
C SER A 82 18.44 -14.12 0.80
N LYS A 83 19.64 -13.61 1.13
CA LYS A 83 19.84 -12.79 2.35
C LYS A 83 19.13 -11.45 2.27
N ALA A 84 19.20 -10.77 1.11
CA ALA A 84 18.52 -9.49 0.90
C ALA A 84 16.99 -9.66 1.00
N ILE A 85 16.43 -10.65 0.31
CA ILE A 85 15.00 -10.93 0.35
C ILE A 85 14.55 -11.33 1.76
N GLY A 86 15.28 -12.24 2.41
CA GLY A 86 14.99 -12.64 3.78
C GLY A 86 14.97 -11.43 4.73
N LEU A 87 15.92 -10.50 4.57
CA LEU A 87 15.96 -9.28 5.37
C LEU A 87 14.78 -8.35 5.04
N TYR A 88 14.44 -8.15 3.77
CA TYR A 88 13.30 -7.33 3.35
C TYR A 88 11.97 -7.86 3.89
N LEU A 89 11.71 -9.16 3.74
CA LEU A 89 10.51 -9.77 4.29
C LEU A 89 10.46 -9.68 5.82
N PHE A 90 11.59 -9.83 6.47
CA PHE A 90 11.70 -9.72 7.92
C PHE A 90 11.42 -8.29 8.40
N THR A 91 11.99 -7.27 7.75
CA THR A 91 11.73 -5.86 8.10
C THR A 91 10.27 -5.47 7.83
N THR A 92 9.70 -5.93 6.72
CA THR A 92 8.29 -5.68 6.39
C THR A 92 7.35 -6.36 7.39
N ALA A 93 7.61 -7.61 7.77
CA ALA A 93 6.81 -8.30 8.80
C ALA A 93 6.87 -7.58 10.16
N ILE A 94 8.05 -7.11 10.58
CA ILE A 94 8.20 -6.27 11.78
C ILE A 94 7.39 -4.98 11.63
N ALA A 95 7.49 -4.31 10.48
CA ALA A 95 6.80 -3.06 10.21
C ALA A 95 5.27 -3.19 10.33
N VAL A 96 4.69 -4.23 9.72
CA VAL A 96 3.24 -4.52 9.83
C VAL A 96 2.85 -4.90 11.24
N THR A 97 3.63 -5.76 11.90
CA THR A 97 3.34 -6.17 13.29
C THR A 97 3.35 -4.98 14.23
N MET A 98 4.33 -4.09 14.07
CA MET A 98 4.41 -2.86 14.85
C MET A 98 3.23 -1.93 14.53
N ALA A 99 2.85 -1.80 13.25
CA ALA A 99 1.72 -1.00 12.83
C ALA A 99 0.41 -1.47 13.46
N LEU A 100 0.14 -2.77 13.43
CA LEU A 100 -1.02 -3.37 14.08
C LEU A 100 -1.00 -3.17 15.60
N SER A 101 0.15 -3.45 16.24
CA SER A 101 0.29 -3.33 17.70
C SER A 101 0.09 -1.90 18.20
N VAL A 102 0.71 -0.92 17.52
CA VAL A 102 0.57 0.50 17.89
C VAL A 102 -0.86 0.99 17.63
N SER A 103 -1.47 0.57 16.52
CA SER A 103 -2.85 0.95 16.21
C SER A 103 -3.86 0.37 17.19
N LEU A 104 -3.63 -0.84 17.69
CA LEU A 104 -4.47 -1.45 18.75
C LEU A 104 -4.27 -0.79 20.13
N ILE A 105 -3.18 -0.07 20.36
CA ILE A 105 -2.95 0.69 21.59
C ILE A 105 -3.55 2.10 21.51
N ILE A 106 -3.47 2.72 20.33
CA ILE A 106 -3.93 4.09 20.11
C ILE A 106 -5.43 4.15 19.83
N ASP A 107 -5.98 3.06 19.27
CA ASP A 107 -7.39 2.93 18.86
C ASP A 107 -7.87 4.09 17.97
N PRO A 108 -7.20 4.34 16.81
CA PRO A 108 -7.44 5.55 16.02
C PRO A 108 -8.86 5.64 15.43
N GLY A 109 -9.60 4.53 15.34
CA GLY A 109 -10.96 4.46 14.80
C GLY A 109 -12.07 4.28 15.84
N MET A 110 -11.75 4.08 17.13
CA MET A 110 -12.75 3.86 18.19
C MET A 110 -13.69 5.07 18.37
N ASP A 111 -14.94 4.81 18.77
CA ASP A 111 -16.01 5.80 18.98
C ASP A 111 -16.40 6.63 17.72
N ALA A 112 -16.04 6.20 16.55
CA ALA A 112 -16.66 6.69 15.33
C ALA A 112 -18.07 6.08 15.26
N GLY A 113 -18.96 6.46 16.16
CA GLY A 113 -20.29 5.84 16.27
C GLY A 113 -20.86 5.57 14.87
N SER A 114 -21.31 4.37 14.64
CA SER A 114 -21.77 3.73 13.39
C SER A 114 -22.61 4.64 12.45
N VAL A 115 -22.00 5.67 11.91
CA VAL A 115 -22.64 6.64 10.99
C VAL A 115 -22.76 6.06 9.58
N LEU A 116 -21.94 5.09 9.28
CA LEU A 116 -22.03 4.34 8.04
C LEU A 116 -22.38 2.89 8.40
N GLU A 117 -23.60 2.47 8.12
CA GLU A 117 -23.94 1.06 8.12
C GLU A 117 -22.91 0.33 7.26
N ALA A 118 -22.21 -0.64 7.84
CA ALA A 118 -21.37 -1.52 7.05
C ALA A 118 -22.25 -2.10 5.95
N PRO A 119 -21.88 -1.98 4.67
CA PRO A 119 -22.65 -2.62 3.60
C PRO A 119 -22.76 -4.09 3.99
N ASP A 120 -23.94 -4.69 3.86
CA ASP A 120 -24.37 -6.03 4.30
C ASP A 120 -23.20 -7.05 4.42
N TYR A 121 -22.35 -6.81 5.44
CA TYR A 121 -21.11 -7.52 5.65
C TYR A 121 -21.43 -8.78 6.45
N GLN A 122 -21.65 -9.87 5.74
CA GLN A 122 -21.65 -11.19 6.34
C GLN A 122 -20.20 -11.60 6.62
N GLY A 123 -19.73 -11.34 7.85
CA GLY A 123 -18.40 -11.74 8.29
C GLY A 123 -18.17 -13.21 7.99
N LYS A 124 -17.34 -13.52 7.00
CA LYS A 124 -16.83 -14.87 6.83
C LYS A 124 -15.96 -15.18 8.04
N GLU A 125 -16.30 -16.19 8.82
CA GLU A 125 -15.38 -16.70 9.84
C GLU A 125 -14.04 -17.00 9.16
N PRO A 126 -12.93 -16.44 9.69
CA PRO A 126 -11.61 -16.70 9.08
C PRO A 126 -11.35 -18.21 9.10
N PRO A 127 -10.94 -18.80 7.96
CA PRO A 127 -10.61 -20.22 7.90
C PRO A 127 -9.50 -20.57 8.90
N GLY A 128 -9.49 -21.79 9.39
CA GLY A 128 -8.45 -22.28 10.28
C GLY A 128 -7.06 -22.18 9.65
N ILE A 129 -6.01 -22.04 10.45
CA ILE A 129 -4.62 -21.88 9.95
C ILE A 129 -4.25 -23.02 8.97
N LYS A 130 -4.64 -24.26 9.23
CA LYS A 130 -4.39 -25.40 8.35
C LYS A 130 -5.09 -25.24 7.01
N GLU A 131 -6.36 -24.85 7.01
CA GLU A 131 -7.15 -24.63 5.81
C GLU A 131 -6.59 -23.44 5.02
N THR A 132 -6.19 -22.39 5.71
CA THR A 132 -5.52 -21.25 5.08
C THR A 132 -4.24 -21.67 4.37
N LEU A 133 -3.37 -22.48 5.00
CA LEU A 133 -2.12 -22.93 4.40
C LEU A 133 -2.34 -23.84 3.17
N ILE A 134 -3.41 -24.64 3.14
CA ILE A 134 -3.77 -25.45 1.99
C ILE A 134 -4.34 -24.56 0.88
N ASN A 135 -5.28 -23.68 1.25
CA ASN A 135 -5.98 -22.78 0.32
C ASN A 135 -5.09 -21.67 -0.27
N VAL A 136 -3.85 -21.54 0.20
CA VAL A 136 -2.83 -20.67 -0.41
C VAL A 136 -2.47 -21.11 -1.84
N PHE A 137 -2.56 -22.43 -2.11
CA PHE A 137 -2.29 -22.98 -3.44
C PHE A 137 -3.58 -23.02 -4.26
N PRO A 138 -3.61 -22.37 -5.44
CA PRO A 138 -4.81 -22.38 -6.28
C PRO A 138 -5.03 -23.72 -6.95
N ASP A 139 -6.25 -24.26 -6.86
CA ASP A 139 -6.69 -25.39 -7.69
C ASP A 139 -6.82 -24.96 -9.15
N ASN A 140 -7.27 -23.73 -9.38
CA ASN A 140 -7.38 -23.11 -10.70
C ASN A 140 -6.94 -21.64 -10.64
N PRO A 141 -5.72 -21.32 -11.12
CA PRO A 141 -5.21 -19.95 -11.06
C PRO A 141 -6.06 -18.90 -11.79
N ILE A 142 -6.75 -19.31 -12.87
CA ILE A 142 -7.62 -18.40 -13.63
C ILE A 142 -8.90 -18.10 -12.85
N ALA A 143 -9.48 -19.11 -12.20
CA ALA A 143 -10.63 -18.89 -11.31
C ALA A 143 -10.23 -17.99 -10.14
N SER A 144 -9.08 -18.23 -9.51
CA SER A 144 -8.56 -17.37 -8.43
C SER A 144 -8.42 -15.91 -8.85
N MET A 145 -7.95 -15.65 -10.10
CA MET A 145 -7.85 -14.30 -10.64
C MET A 145 -9.23 -13.67 -10.89
N ALA A 146 -10.21 -14.45 -11.37
CA ALA A 146 -11.55 -13.97 -11.62
C ALA A 146 -12.32 -13.67 -10.31
N GLU A 147 -12.11 -14.47 -9.28
CA GLU A 147 -12.73 -14.34 -7.96
C GLU A 147 -11.98 -13.37 -7.04
N GLY A 148 -10.73 -13.00 -7.42
CA GLY A 148 -9.90 -12.09 -6.63
C GLY A 148 -9.30 -12.72 -5.38
N GLU A 149 -9.06 -14.04 -5.38
CA GLU A 149 -8.42 -14.78 -4.28
C GLU A 149 -6.92 -14.47 -4.20
N MET A 150 -6.61 -13.34 -3.54
CA MET A 150 -5.31 -12.68 -3.62
C MET A 150 -4.15 -13.56 -3.20
N LEU A 151 -4.27 -14.32 -2.12
CA LEU A 151 -3.19 -15.16 -1.61
C LEU A 151 -2.81 -16.23 -2.61
N GLN A 152 -3.80 -16.83 -3.29
CA GLN A 152 -3.61 -17.80 -4.36
C GLN A 152 -2.95 -17.17 -5.58
N ILE A 153 -3.36 -15.96 -5.97
CA ILE A 153 -2.76 -15.21 -7.08
C ILE A 153 -1.28 -14.92 -6.79
N ILE A 154 -0.95 -14.48 -5.57
CA ILE A 154 0.42 -14.19 -5.14
C ILE A 154 1.29 -15.44 -5.27
N VAL A 155 0.84 -16.57 -4.72
CA VAL A 155 1.62 -17.83 -4.75
C VAL A 155 1.80 -18.33 -6.17
N PHE A 156 0.76 -18.29 -7.00
CA PHE A 156 0.87 -18.70 -8.40
C PHE A 156 1.82 -17.78 -9.17
N ALA A 157 1.73 -16.46 -9.02
CA ALA A 157 2.61 -15.49 -9.67
C ALA A 157 4.09 -15.70 -9.28
N MET A 158 4.36 -15.97 -7.99
CA MET A 158 5.71 -16.26 -7.51
C MET A 158 6.26 -17.57 -8.12
N LEU A 159 5.48 -18.64 -8.09
CA LEU A 159 5.88 -19.94 -8.68
C LEU A 159 6.11 -19.82 -10.19
N LEU A 160 5.23 -19.11 -10.90
CA LEU A 160 5.37 -18.85 -12.33
C LEU A 160 6.65 -18.06 -12.63
N GLY A 161 6.92 -16.99 -11.88
CA GLY A 161 8.13 -16.17 -12.05
C GLY A 161 9.42 -17.00 -11.83
N ILE A 162 9.45 -17.84 -10.79
CA ILE A 162 10.57 -18.75 -10.52
C ILE A 162 10.73 -19.75 -11.67
N ALA A 163 9.64 -20.34 -12.16
CA ALA A 163 9.67 -21.30 -13.28
C ALA A 163 10.17 -20.63 -14.56
N LEU A 164 9.74 -19.41 -14.87
CA LEU A 164 10.20 -18.64 -16.01
C LEU A 164 11.70 -18.36 -15.94
N SER A 165 12.22 -17.97 -14.78
CA SER A 165 13.66 -17.72 -14.60
C SER A 165 14.55 -18.94 -14.85
N GLN A 166 14.00 -20.15 -14.67
CA GLN A 166 14.70 -21.42 -14.90
C GLN A 166 14.53 -21.94 -16.33
N SER A 167 13.64 -21.35 -17.13
CA SER A 167 13.24 -21.86 -18.47
C SER A 167 14.10 -21.36 -19.64
N LYS A 168 15.30 -20.84 -19.37
CA LYS A 168 16.26 -20.38 -20.40
C LYS A 168 15.59 -19.46 -21.45
N LEU A 169 15.84 -19.67 -22.76
CA LEU A 169 15.34 -18.86 -23.86
C LEU A 169 13.80 -18.73 -23.92
N ALA A 170 13.07 -19.76 -23.52
CA ALA A 170 11.61 -19.66 -23.47
C ALA A 170 11.15 -18.74 -22.34
N GLY A 171 11.82 -18.85 -21.19
CA GLY A 171 11.57 -17.97 -20.04
C GLY A 171 11.90 -16.53 -20.34
N GLU A 172 13.05 -16.22 -20.96
CA GLU A 172 13.45 -14.86 -21.31
C GLU A 172 12.42 -14.12 -22.19
N ARG A 173 11.86 -14.80 -23.19
CA ARG A 173 10.81 -14.19 -24.05
C ARG A 173 9.53 -13.88 -23.29
N VAL A 174 9.11 -14.80 -22.42
CA VAL A 174 7.90 -14.61 -21.61
C VAL A 174 8.12 -13.55 -20.54
N ILE A 175 9.29 -13.50 -19.90
CA ILE A 175 9.65 -12.45 -18.94
C ILE A 175 9.59 -11.07 -19.63
N SER A 176 10.18 -10.93 -20.82
CA SER A 176 10.11 -9.68 -21.59
C SER A 176 8.66 -9.25 -21.86
N PHE A 177 7.78 -10.21 -22.21
CA PHE A 177 6.36 -9.91 -22.38
C PHE A 177 5.70 -9.41 -21.08
N PHE A 178 6.03 -10.03 -19.94
CA PHE A 178 5.51 -9.58 -18.64
C PHE A 178 6.06 -8.20 -18.24
N GLU A 179 7.32 -7.90 -18.57
CA GLU A 179 7.92 -6.58 -18.34
C GLU A 179 7.22 -5.49 -19.16
N ASP A 180 6.96 -5.75 -20.45
CA ASP A 180 6.20 -4.85 -21.32
C ASP A 180 4.77 -4.65 -20.79
N LEU A 181 4.10 -5.73 -20.36
CA LEU A 181 2.77 -5.68 -19.79
C LEU A 181 2.74 -4.90 -18.48
N ASN A 182 3.77 -5.06 -17.64
CA ASN A 182 3.93 -4.28 -16.41
C ASN A 182 4.07 -2.78 -16.71
N GLU A 183 4.83 -2.39 -17.75
CA GLU A 183 4.93 -0.98 -18.18
C GLU A 183 3.57 -0.43 -18.63
N ILE A 184 2.80 -1.22 -19.38
CA ILE A 184 1.45 -0.84 -19.82
C ILE A 184 0.51 -0.65 -18.61
N LEU A 185 0.54 -1.57 -17.64
CA LEU A 185 -0.25 -1.46 -16.41
C LEU A 185 0.14 -0.24 -15.59
N MET A 186 1.44 0.09 -15.52
CA MET A 186 1.92 1.29 -14.86
C MET A 186 1.40 2.58 -15.52
N ARG A 187 1.31 2.61 -16.85
CA ARG A 187 0.68 3.72 -17.58
C ARG A 187 -0.82 3.82 -17.26
N LEU A 188 -1.52 2.68 -17.24
CA LEU A 188 -2.95 2.63 -16.90
C LEU A 188 -3.21 3.14 -15.48
N ILE A 189 -2.39 2.72 -14.50
CA ILE A 189 -2.44 3.26 -13.13
C ILE A 189 -2.26 4.78 -13.14
N THR A 190 -1.26 5.28 -13.87
CA THR A 190 -0.99 6.73 -13.93
C THR A 190 -2.17 7.49 -14.52
N MET A 191 -2.84 6.94 -15.53
CA MET A 191 -4.07 7.52 -16.09
C MET A 191 -5.19 7.59 -15.05
N ILE A 192 -5.45 6.51 -14.31
CA ILE A 192 -6.49 6.48 -13.27
C ILE A 192 -6.13 7.43 -12.11
N ILE A 193 -4.87 7.44 -11.66
CA ILE A 193 -4.42 8.36 -10.61
C ILE A 193 -4.51 9.83 -11.06
N SER A 194 -4.43 10.12 -12.35
CA SER A 194 -4.64 11.49 -12.85
C SER A 194 -6.07 12.00 -12.61
N LEU A 195 -7.04 11.10 -12.43
CA LEU A 195 -8.42 11.42 -12.07
C LEU A 195 -8.63 11.59 -10.55
N ALA A 196 -7.62 11.25 -9.74
CA ALA A 196 -7.70 11.31 -8.28
C ALA A 196 -8.15 12.67 -7.72
N PRO A 197 -7.75 13.85 -8.25
CA PRO A 197 -8.25 15.12 -7.75
C PRO A 197 -9.78 15.23 -7.75
N TYR A 198 -10.44 14.69 -8.76
CA TYR A 198 -11.90 14.69 -8.89
C TYR A 198 -12.55 13.63 -8.00
N GLY A 199 -12.03 12.39 -8.04
CA GLY A 199 -12.51 11.31 -7.18
C GLY A 199 -12.38 11.65 -5.69
N VAL A 200 -11.23 12.17 -5.27
CA VAL A 200 -10.96 12.59 -3.88
C VAL A 200 -11.87 13.76 -3.48
N PHE A 201 -12.06 14.76 -4.35
CA PHE A 201 -13.02 15.84 -4.09
C PHE A 201 -14.41 15.29 -3.79
N CYS A 202 -14.92 14.40 -4.63
CA CYS A 202 -16.26 13.81 -4.47
C CYS A 202 -16.40 12.99 -3.19
N LEU A 203 -15.42 12.14 -2.90
CA LEU A 203 -15.39 11.32 -1.69
C LEU A 203 -15.30 12.17 -0.42
N MET A 204 -14.45 13.21 -0.41
CA MET A 204 -14.32 14.12 0.73
C MET A 204 -15.55 15.00 0.91
N LEU A 205 -16.24 15.38 -0.16
CA LEU A 205 -17.49 16.11 -0.08
C LEU A 205 -18.57 15.24 0.60
N LYS A 206 -18.71 13.99 0.18
CA LYS A 206 -19.63 13.03 0.81
C LYS A 206 -19.27 12.81 2.28
N LEU A 207 -17.98 12.61 2.57
CA LEU A 207 -17.47 12.50 3.94
C LEU A 207 -17.86 13.74 4.77
N GLY A 208 -17.56 14.95 4.30
CA GLY A 208 -17.86 16.20 5.02
C GLY A 208 -19.35 16.45 5.21
N LEU A 209 -20.24 15.89 4.36
CA LEU A 209 -21.69 16.01 4.51
C LEU A 209 -22.25 15.02 5.55
N THR A 210 -21.70 13.79 5.60
CA THR A 210 -22.21 12.69 6.42
C THR A 210 -21.51 12.58 7.78
N VAL A 211 -20.30 13.13 7.89
CA VAL A 211 -19.36 12.92 8.97
C VAL A 211 -19.18 14.19 9.78
N GLY A 212 -19.30 14.10 11.10
CA GLY A 212 -19.14 15.23 12.02
C GLY A 212 -17.67 15.51 12.38
N TRP A 213 -17.45 16.45 13.30
CA TRP A 213 -16.11 16.77 13.81
C TRP A 213 -15.39 15.59 14.44
N ASN A 214 -16.13 14.65 15.02
CA ASN A 214 -15.54 13.47 15.66
C ASN A 214 -14.80 12.58 14.63
N GLU A 215 -15.35 12.39 13.46
CA GLU A 215 -14.77 11.54 12.41
C GLU A 215 -13.58 12.22 11.74
N ILE A 216 -13.62 13.56 11.63
CA ILE A 216 -12.43 14.32 11.17
C ILE A 216 -11.27 14.16 12.15
N THR A 217 -11.55 14.17 13.46
CA THR A 217 -10.51 13.92 14.48
C THR A 217 -9.97 12.49 14.41
N LYS A 218 -10.81 11.51 14.04
CA LYS A 218 -10.37 10.12 13.80
C LYS A 218 -9.44 10.01 12.60
N LEU A 219 -9.76 10.70 11.50
CA LEU A 219 -8.87 10.76 10.33
C LEU A 219 -7.52 11.39 10.69
N ALA A 220 -7.52 12.41 11.53
CA ALA A 220 -6.28 12.97 12.08
C ALA A 220 -5.55 11.96 12.98
N SER A 221 -6.26 11.21 13.83
CA SER A 221 -5.69 10.14 14.65
C SER A 221 -5.05 9.06 13.79
N TYR A 222 -5.73 8.59 12.74
CA TYR A 222 -5.16 7.69 11.74
C TYR A 222 -3.86 8.25 11.13
N PHE A 223 -3.90 9.50 10.64
CA PHE A 223 -2.74 10.15 10.04
C PHE A 223 -1.54 10.17 10.99
N PHE A 224 -1.73 10.64 12.23
CA PHE A 224 -0.65 10.72 13.22
C PHE A 224 -0.18 9.34 13.68
N THR A 225 -1.05 8.34 13.74
CA THR A 225 -0.67 6.95 14.03
C THR A 225 0.26 6.40 12.95
N VAL A 226 -0.06 6.61 11.65
CA VAL A 226 0.84 6.21 10.55
C VAL A 226 2.18 6.93 10.66
N VAL A 227 2.18 8.25 10.89
CA VAL A 227 3.42 9.05 11.04
C VAL A 227 4.24 8.57 12.22
N LEU A 228 3.61 8.23 13.34
CA LEU A 228 4.28 7.70 14.52
C LEU A 228 4.97 6.36 14.21
N VAL A 229 4.25 5.42 13.58
CA VAL A 229 4.80 4.10 13.25
C VAL A 229 5.92 4.21 12.22
N LEU A 230 5.78 5.06 11.20
CA LEU A 230 6.86 5.36 10.25
C LEU A 230 8.10 5.92 10.96
N SER A 231 7.89 6.81 11.93
CA SER A 231 8.97 7.37 12.74
C SER A 231 9.63 6.30 13.62
N MET A 232 8.86 5.40 14.22
CA MET A 232 9.40 4.27 14.99
C MET A 232 10.23 3.33 14.11
N GLN A 233 9.77 3.02 12.90
CA GLN A 233 10.52 2.21 11.95
C GLN A 233 11.86 2.88 11.60
N ALA A 234 11.86 4.18 11.27
CA ALA A 234 13.04 4.94 10.88
C ALA A 234 14.02 5.17 12.02
N LEU A 235 13.54 5.44 13.24
CA LEU A 235 14.36 5.90 14.36
C LEU A 235 14.66 4.81 15.41
N ILE A 236 13.95 3.69 15.39
CA ILE A 236 14.15 2.58 16.33
C ILE A 236 14.56 1.33 15.56
N VAL A 237 13.71 0.81 14.67
CA VAL A 237 13.92 -0.50 14.03
C VAL A 237 15.15 -0.47 13.12
N TYR A 238 15.24 0.46 12.18
CA TYR A 238 16.40 0.54 11.28
C TYR A 238 17.72 0.85 12.03
N PRO A 239 17.79 1.80 12.99
CA PRO A 239 18.99 1.97 13.80
C PRO A 239 19.39 0.74 14.60
N MET A 240 18.44 -0.03 15.13
CA MET A 240 18.72 -1.30 15.79
C MET A 240 19.35 -2.31 14.82
N LEU A 241 18.78 -2.49 13.64
CA LEU A 241 19.33 -3.38 12.61
C LEU A 241 20.73 -2.95 12.16
N LEU A 242 20.93 -1.64 11.93
CA LEU A 242 22.24 -1.08 11.58
C LEU A 242 23.28 -1.32 12.66
N THR A 243 22.92 -1.16 13.94
CA THR A 243 23.83 -1.31 15.05
C THR A 243 24.14 -2.78 15.33
N PHE A 244 23.13 -3.65 15.41
CA PHE A 244 23.29 -5.03 15.85
C PHE A 244 23.65 -5.99 14.73
N ILE A 245 23.09 -5.80 13.52
CA ILE A 245 23.33 -6.71 12.38
C ILE A 245 24.46 -6.18 11.50
N ALA A 246 24.38 -4.92 11.05
CA ALA A 246 25.35 -4.34 10.14
C ALA A 246 26.59 -3.79 10.86
N LYS A 247 26.54 -3.55 12.19
CA LYS A 247 27.62 -2.96 13.00
C LYS A 247 28.08 -1.60 12.47
N VAL A 248 27.14 -0.82 11.93
CA VAL A 248 27.36 0.52 11.37
C VAL A 248 26.69 1.56 12.27
N ASN A 249 27.33 2.72 12.43
CA ASN A 249 26.75 3.81 13.21
C ASN A 249 25.51 4.39 12.49
N PRO A 250 24.30 4.29 13.08
CA PRO A 250 23.07 4.70 12.45
C PRO A 250 22.99 6.21 12.19
N ILE A 251 23.57 7.05 13.05
CA ILE A 251 23.56 8.50 12.89
C ILE A 251 24.35 8.91 11.64
N ILE A 252 25.52 8.28 11.43
CA ILE A 252 26.34 8.53 10.24
C ILE A 252 25.61 8.06 8.99
N TYR A 253 24.97 6.88 9.07
CA TYR A 253 24.20 6.32 7.97
C TYR A 253 23.04 7.25 7.58
N LEU A 254 22.15 7.61 8.51
CA LEU A 254 21.01 8.48 8.25
C LEU A 254 21.44 9.85 7.71
N ARG A 255 22.54 10.41 8.22
CA ARG A 255 23.10 11.68 7.71
C ARG A 255 23.53 11.56 6.24
N LYS A 256 24.10 10.44 5.83
CA LYS A 256 24.49 10.19 4.45
C LYS A 256 23.29 9.94 3.52
N MET A 257 22.22 9.32 4.03
CA MET A 257 21.00 8.99 3.28
C MET A 257 19.99 10.14 3.17
N ARG A 258 20.28 11.31 3.74
CA ARG A 258 19.36 12.47 3.70
C ARG A 258 18.98 12.92 2.29
N GLU A 259 19.85 12.78 1.29
CA GLU A 259 19.60 13.19 -0.07
C GLU A 259 18.56 12.27 -0.76
N PRO A 260 18.71 10.94 -0.76
CA PRO A 260 17.64 10.03 -1.19
C PRO A 260 16.31 10.27 -0.46
N PHE A 261 16.35 10.46 0.86
CA PHE A 261 15.15 10.75 1.65
C PHE A 261 14.39 11.98 1.13
N LEU A 262 15.09 13.11 0.93
CA LEU A 262 14.47 14.35 0.44
C LEU A 262 13.93 14.21 -0.99
N VAL A 263 14.63 13.48 -1.87
CA VAL A 263 14.16 13.22 -3.24
C VAL A 263 12.94 12.32 -3.22
N ALA A 264 12.92 11.27 -2.42
CA ALA A 264 11.77 10.38 -2.26
C ALA A 264 10.55 11.12 -1.71
N PHE A 265 10.75 11.96 -0.70
CA PHE A 265 9.71 12.80 -0.13
C PHE A 265 9.12 13.77 -1.17
N SER A 266 9.97 14.40 -1.98
CA SER A 266 9.54 15.39 -2.96
C SER A 266 8.82 14.78 -4.15
N THR A 267 9.27 13.60 -4.60
CA THR A 267 8.74 12.93 -5.80
C THR A 267 7.61 11.96 -5.50
N ALA A 268 7.55 11.44 -4.28
CA ALA A 268 6.70 10.31 -3.89
C ALA A 268 6.81 9.16 -4.91
N SER A 269 8.04 8.88 -5.37
CA SER A 269 8.32 7.83 -6.36
C SER A 269 9.66 7.15 -6.06
N SER A 270 9.63 5.86 -5.72
CA SER A 270 10.83 5.05 -5.50
C SER A 270 11.62 4.88 -6.80
N GLY A 271 10.91 4.74 -7.94
CA GLY A 271 11.57 4.66 -9.24
C GLY A 271 12.37 5.91 -9.59
N ALA A 272 11.83 7.11 -9.33
CA ALA A 272 12.55 8.37 -9.55
C ALA A 272 13.71 8.58 -8.56
N THR A 273 13.62 8.02 -7.35
CA THR A 273 14.63 8.15 -6.29
C THR A 273 15.75 7.13 -6.42
N MET A 274 15.50 5.99 -7.05
CA MET A 274 16.45 4.88 -7.17
C MET A 274 17.85 5.30 -7.68
N PRO A 275 18.01 6.11 -8.74
CA PRO A 275 19.33 6.53 -9.19
C PRO A 275 20.12 7.33 -8.15
N VAL A 276 19.42 8.17 -7.36
CA VAL A 276 20.04 8.98 -6.30
C VAL A 276 20.46 8.08 -5.14
N THR A 277 19.61 7.12 -4.75
CA THR A 277 19.92 6.11 -3.73
C THR A 277 21.12 5.28 -4.16
N LEU A 278 21.13 4.78 -5.40
CA LEU A 278 22.25 3.98 -5.92
C LEU A 278 23.57 4.74 -5.90
N ARG A 279 23.58 6.00 -6.34
CA ARG A 279 24.73 6.88 -6.27
C ARG A 279 25.20 7.09 -4.83
N THR A 280 24.29 7.41 -3.92
CA THR A 280 24.62 7.66 -2.49
C THR A 280 25.20 6.41 -1.83
N VAL A 281 24.65 5.24 -2.08
CA VAL A 281 25.10 3.97 -1.54
C VAL A 281 26.52 3.65 -2.03
N LYS A 282 26.81 3.87 -3.30
CA LYS A 282 28.15 3.65 -3.88
C LYS A 282 29.18 4.68 -3.40
N GLU A 283 28.87 5.96 -3.54
CA GLU A 283 29.85 7.04 -3.35
C GLU A 283 30.00 7.46 -1.88
N LYS A 284 28.90 7.52 -1.12
CA LYS A 284 28.92 8.01 0.28
C LYS A 284 29.02 6.87 1.30
N LEU A 285 28.39 5.71 1.04
CA LEU A 285 28.45 4.56 1.94
C LEU A 285 29.60 3.62 1.61
N GLY A 286 30.16 3.66 0.39
CA GLY A 286 31.27 2.82 -0.05
C GLY A 286 30.88 1.35 -0.28
N VAL A 287 29.62 1.09 -0.59
CA VAL A 287 29.15 -0.28 -0.90
C VAL A 287 29.65 -0.70 -2.28
N ASP A 288 30.12 -1.94 -2.37
CA ASP A 288 30.57 -2.52 -3.64
C ASP A 288 29.52 -2.37 -4.75
N ASN A 289 30.00 -2.05 -5.96
CA ASN A 289 29.12 -1.75 -7.11
C ASN A 289 28.19 -2.92 -7.47
N LYS A 290 28.66 -4.18 -7.36
CA LYS A 290 27.84 -5.36 -7.67
C LYS A 290 26.71 -5.52 -6.65
N VAL A 291 27.02 -5.30 -5.36
CA VAL A 291 26.02 -5.37 -4.28
C VAL A 291 25.01 -4.24 -4.42
N ALA A 292 25.47 -3.00 -4.59
CA ALA A 292 24.59 -1.84 -4.69
C ALA A 292 23.68 -1.91 -5.93
N SER A 293 24.26 -2.26 -7.10
CA SER A 293 23.49 -2.37 -8.37
C SER A 293 22.46 -3.51 -8.36
N PHE A 294 22.59 -4.47 -7.45
CA PHE A 294 21.63 -5.53 -7.24
C PHE A 294 20.62 -5.17 -6.15
N ALA A 295 21.10 -4.83 -4.94
CA ALA A 295 20.24 -4.66 -3.77
C ALA A 295 19.32 -3.42 -3.89
N VAL A 296 19.83 -2.28 -4.39
CA VAL A 296 19.03 -1.05 -4.45
C VAL A 296 17.83 -1.20 -5.40
N PRO A 297 17.95 -1.63 -6.66
CA PRO A 297 16.78 -1.86 -7.52
C PRO A 297 15.83 -2.92 -6.95
N LEU A 298 16.37 -4.01 -6.39
CA LEU A 298 15.57 -5.05 -5.78
C LEU A 298 14.78 -4.51 -4.58
N GLY A 299 15.41 -3.74 -3.70
CA GLY A 299 14.76 -3.13 -2.53
C GLY A 299 13.67 -2.15 -2.91
N THR A 300 13.84 -1.37 -3.97
CA THR A 300 12.81 -0.41 -4.44
C THR A 300 11.54 -1.08 -4.95
N THR A 301 11.57 -2.37 -5.23
CA THR A 301 10.42 -3.15 -5.72
C THR A 301 9.89 -4.17 -4.73
N ILE A 302 10.73 -4.65 -3.79
CA ILE A 302 10.35 -5.73 -2.86
C ILE A 302 10.18 -5.21 -1.43
N ASN A 303 10.97 -4.22 -1.01
CA ASN A 303 10.95 -3.73 0.37
C ASN A 303 10.07 -2.49 0.50
N MET A 304 8.79 -2.69 0.72
CA MET A 304 7.79 -1.63 0.85
C MET A 304 7.29 -1.45 2.29
N ASP A 305 8.21 -1.40 3.26
CA ASP A 305 7.89 -1.29 4.70
C ASP A 305 6.93 -0.13 5.00
N GLY A 306 7.14 1.04 4.40
CA GLY A 306 6.27 2.19 4.61
C GLY A 306 4.84 1.96 4.12
N THR A 307 4.67 1.27 2.98
CA THR A 307 3.37 0.89 2.45
C THR A 307 2.70 -0.16 3.35
N ALA A 308 3.47 -1.14 3.80
CA ALA A 308 2.99 -2.19 4.71
C ALA A 308 2.55 -1.62 6.07
N ILE A 309 3.25 -0.61 6.61
CA ILE A 309 2.83 0.15 7.81
C ILE A 309 1.47 0.80 7.59
N MET A 310 1.29 1.51 6.49
CA MET A 310 0.02 2.15 6.18
C MET A 310 -1.10 1.11 6.07
N GLN A 311 -0.86 -0.02 5.44
CA GLN A 311 -1.85 -1.11 5.32
C GLN A 311 -2.24 -1.67 6.70
N GLY A 312 -1.28 -1.89 7.59
CA GLY A 312 -1.54 -2.35 8.95
C GLY A 312 -2.38 -1.35 9.76
N VAL A 313 -1.98 -0.07 9.76
CA VAL A 313 -2.73 0.98 10.48
C VAL A 313 -4.12 1.18 9.89
N ALA A 314 -4.24 1.20 8.55
CA ALA A 314 -5.51 1.36 7.86
C ALA A 314 -6.48 0.20 8.13
N THR A 315 -5.97 -1.02 8.23
CA THR A 315 -6.78 -2.20 8.54
C THR A 315 -7.43 -2.08 9.93
N VAL A 316 -6.64 -1.72 10.95
CA VAL A 316 -7.17 -1.51 12.31
C VAL A 316 -8.14 -0.33 12.34
N PHE A 317 -7.77 0.79 11.72
CA PHE A 317 -8.61 1.99 11.65
C PHE A 317 -9.97 1.69 11.01
N ILE A 318 -9.98 1.02 9.85
CA ILE A 318 -11.21 0.68 9.12
C ILE A 318 -12.05 -0.33 9.90
N ALA A 319 -11.43 -1.35 10.50
CA ALA A 319 -12.13 -2.31 11.36
C ALA A 319 -12.84 -1.61 12.52
N GLN A 320 -12.15 -0.75 13.25
CA GLN A 320 -12.70 0.02 14.36
C GLN A 320 -13.78 1.01 13.90
N PHE A 321 -13.57 1.67 12.75
CA PHE A 321 -14.52 2.63 12.21
C PHE A 321 -15.87 2.00 11.86
N TYR A 322 -15.86 0.76 11.34
CA TYR A 322 -17.08 0.00 11.02
C TYR A 322 -17.55 -0.89 12.19
N GLY A 323 -16.87 -0.86 13.34
CA GLY A 323 -17.23 -1.70 14.49
C GLY A 323 -17.05 -3.21 14.24
N ILE A 324 -16.08 -3.58 13.38
CA ILE A 324 -15.79 -4.97 13.04
C ILE A 324 -14.62 -5.47 13.90
N ASP A 325 -14.88 -6.46 14.75
CA ASP A 325 -13.84 -7.09 15.55
C ASP A 325 -13.05 -8.10 14.73
N LEU A 326 -11.75 -7.87 14.62
CA LEU A 326 -10.83 -8.77 13.92
C LEU A 326 -10.31 -9.85 14.87
N SER A 327 -10.39 -11.11 14.45
CA SER A 327 -9.77 -12.23 15.16
C SER A 327 -8.24 -12.19 15.06
N VAL A 328 -7.56 -12.89 15.97
CA VAL A 328 -6.09 -13.06 15.91
C VAL A 328 -5.65 -13.64 14.56
N ASN A 329 -6.42 -14.58 13.99
CA ASN A 329 -6.15 -15.14 12.69
C ASN A 329 -6.22 -14.09 11.57
N ALA A 330 -7.19 -13.15 11.64
CA ALA A 330 -7.28 -12.05 10.69
C ALA A 330 -6.05 -11.14 10.76
N TYR A 331 -5.56 -10.81 11.95
CA TYR A 331 -4.31 -10.03 12.10
C TYR A 331 -3.09 -10.77 11.53
N LEU A 332 -2.97 -12.08 11.78
CA LEU A 332 -1.89 -12.89 11.19
C LEU A 332 -1.98 -12.92 9.65
N MET A 333 -3.19 -13.00 9.10
CA MET A 333 -3.42 -12.92 7.66
C MET A 333 -3.05 -11.56 7.09
N VAL A 334 -3.33 -10.46 7.81
CA VAL A 334 -2.91 -9.11 7.43
C VAL A 334 -1.38 -9.03 7.36
N ILE A 335 -0.67 -9.54 8.38
CA ILE A 335 0.80 -9.55 8.40
C ILE A 335 1.33 -10.34 7.18
N LEU A 336 0.81 -11.52 6.94
CA LEU A 336 1.23 -12.36 5.83
C LEU A 336 0.94 -11.68 4.48
N THR A 337 -0.29 -11.22 4.26
CA THR A 337 -0.72 -10.61 3.00
C THR A 337 0.04 -9.31 2.72
N ALA A 338 0.13 -8.39 3.68
CA ALA A 338 0.85 -7.14 3.51
C ALA A 338 2.34 -7.37 3.21
N THR A 339 2.97 -8.37 3.88
CA THR A 339 4.35 -8.75 3.63
C THR A 339 4.53 -9.34 2.23
N MET A 340 3.63 -10.20 1.78
CA MET A 340 3.70 -10.79 0.43
C MET A 340 3.41 -9.76 -0.66
N VAL A 341 2.41 -8.92 -0.46
CA VAL A 341 2.03 -7.85 -1.39
C VAL A 341 3.16 -6.83 -1.56
N SER A 342 3.97 -6.60 -0.53
CA SER A 342 5.13 -5.71 -0.61
C SER A 342 6.14 -6.12 -1.70
N ILE A 343 6.22 -7.44 -2.02
CA ILE A 343 7.15 -7.98 -3.03
C ILE A 343 6.83 -7.48 -4.45
N GLY A 344 5.58 -7.16 -4.73
CA GLY A 344 5.13 -6.77 -6.08
C GLY A 344 4.65 -5.33 -6.18
N ALA A 345 4.79 -4.55 -5.11
CA ALA A 345 4.37 -3.16 -5.13
C ALA A 345 5.31 -2.32 -5.99
N ALA A 346 4.79 -1.72 -7.05
CA ALA A 346 5.56 -0.80 -7.87
C ALA A 346 5.82 0.52 -7.12
N GLY A 347 7.04 1.03 -7.22
CA GLY A 347 7.47 2.28 -6.58
C GLY A 347 6.91 3.55 -7.24
N VAL A 348 5.60 3.58 -7.51
CA VAL A 348 4.91 4.74 -8.09
C VAL A 348 3.82 5.26 -7.15
N PRO A 349 3.50 6.56 -7.21
CA PRO A 349 2.50 7.16 -6.34
C PRO A 349 1.13 6.47 -6.44
N GLY A 350 0.48 6.25 -5.29
CA GLY A 350 -0.89 5.74 -5.20
C GLY A 350 -1.05 4.21 -5.29
N VAL A 351 -0.01 3.45 -5.64
CA VAL A 351 -0.07 1.97 -5.66
C VAL A 351 -0.39 1.39 -4.29
N GLY A 352 0.05 2.05 -3.22
CA GLY A 352 -0.24 1.61 -1.85
C GLY A 352 -1.73 1.48 -1.55
N ILE A 353 -2.58 2.37 -2.07
CA ILE A 353 -4.04 2.29 -1.91
C ILE A 353 -4.61 1.09 -2.68
N VAL A 354 -4.11 0.86 -3.89
CA VAL A 354 -4.51 -0.30 -4.69
C VAL A 354 -4.18 -1.59 -3.92
N MET A 355 -2.99 -1.67 -3.37
CA MET A 355 -2.54 -2.82 -2.57
C MET A 355 -3.31 -2.96 -1.25
N LEU A 356 -3.72 -1.85 -0.63
CA LEU A 356 -4.53 -1.88 0.59
C LEU A 356 -5.88 -2.59 0.37
N SER A 357 -6.50 -2.42 -0.80
CA SER A 357 -7.79 -3.09 -1.08
C SER A 357 -7.70 -4.61 -0.97
N MET A 358 -6.53 -5.18 -1.28
CA MET A 358 -6.26 -6.61 -1.14
C MET A 358 -6.16 -7.03 0.32
N VAL A 359 -5.42 -6.24 1.11
CA VAL A 359 -5.23 -6.53 2.54
C VAL A 359 -6.58 -6.46 3.27
N LEU A 360 -7.40 -5.46 2.95
CA LEU A 360 -8.75 -5.33 3.50
C LEU A 360 -9.66 -6.51 3.11
N ALA A 361 -9.69 -6.86 1.83
CA ALA A 361 -10.47 -8.00 1.34
C ALA A 361 -10.06 -9.30 2.03
N GLN A 362 -8.76 -9.53 2.22
CA GLN A 362 -8.23 -10.71 2.91
C GLN A 362 -8.53 -10.70 4.42
N ALA A 363 -8.58 -9.51 5.03
CA ALA A 363 -9.00 -9.34 6.42
C ALA A 363 -10.52 -9.44 6.60
N GLY A 364 -11.25 -9.53 5.48
CA GLY A 364 -12.70 -9.52 5.49
C GLY A 364 -13.29 -8.15 5.82
N LEU A 365 -12.67 -7.07 5.44
CA LEU A 365 -13.11 -5.71 5.69
C LEU A 365 -13.69 -5.04 4.43
N PRO A 366 -14.62 -4.10 4.59
CA PRO A 366 -15.18 -3.37 3.46
C PRO A 366 -14.11 -2.51 2.79
N VAL A 367 -13.90 -2.74 1.49
CA VAL A 367 -12.89 -2.02 0.69
C VAL A 367 -13.31 -0.56 0.49
N GLU A 368 -14.58 -0.25 0.63
CA GLU A 368 -15.17 1.09 0.63
C GLU A 368 -14.55 2.00 1.70
N GLY A 369 -14.05 1.42 2.80
CA GLY A 369 -13.29 2.11 3.85
C GLY A 369 -12.05 2.85 3.34
N ILE A 370 -11.53 2.50 2.18
CA ILE A 370 -10.47 3.28 1.51
C ILE A 370 -10.91 4.72 1.26
N GLY A 371 -12.19 4.93 0.97
CA GLY A 371 -12.75 6.29 0.79
C GLY A 371 -12.52 7.22 1.97
N LEU A 372 -12.42 6.68 3.21
CA LEU A 372 -12.18 7.47 4.42
C LEU A 372 -10.75 8.05 4.45
N ILE A 373 -9.76 7.27 4.02
CA ILE A 373 -8.34 7.58 4.20
C ILE A 373 -7.65 8.15 2.96
N ILE A 374 -8.26 8.00 1.78
CA ILE A 374 -7.65 8.35 0.50
C ILE A 374 -7.27 9.85 0.42
N GLY A 375 -8.00 10.71 1.12
CA GLY A 375 -7.73 12.14 1.16
C GLY A 375 -6.37 12.47 1.76
N VAL A 376 -6.00 11.82 2.86
CA VAL A 376 -4.73 12.06 3.57
C VAL A 376 -3.59 11.19 3.04
N ASP A 377 -3.90 10.17 2.24
CA ASP A 377 -2.92 9.19 1.76
C ASP A 377 -1.79 9.84 0.97
N ARG A 378 -2.06 10.90 0.22
CA ARG A 378 -1.02 11.56 -0.59
C ARG A 378 0.12 12.14 0.25
N LEU A 379 -0.16 12.69 1.43
CA LEU A 379 0.86 13.17 2.36
C LEU A 379 1.62 11.99 2.98
N LEU A 380 0.87 10.95 3.36
CA LEU A 380 1.46 9.73 3.90
C LEU A 380 2.35 9.02 2.86
N ASP A 381 1.95 9.04 1.57
CA ASP A 381 2.72 8.46 0.46
C ASP A 381 4.12 9.08 0.33
N MET A 382 4.22 10.40 0.46
CA MET A 382 5.51 11.10 0.47
C MET A 382 6.41 10.62 1.63
N MET A 383 5.84 10.43 2.82
CA MET A 383 6.57 9.99 4.02
C MET A 383 6.99 8.52 3.93
N ARG A 384 6.07 7.63 3.55
CA ARG A 384 6.33 6.18 3.49
C ARG A 384 7.32 5.81 2.40
N LEU A 385 7.26 6.49 1.22
CA LEU A 385 8.25 6.27 0.16
C LEU A 385 9.63 6.79 0.54
N SER A 386 9.71 7.83 1.37
CA SER A 386 10.99 8.27 1.94
C SER A 386 11.62 7.20 2.82
N LEU A 387 10.81 6.49 3.60
CA LEU A 387 11.27 5.42 4.48
C LEU A 387 11.89 4.25 3.71
N ILE A 388 11.35 3.91 2.55
CA ILE A 388 11.85 2.81 1.70
C ILE A 388 13.30 3.05 1.24
N HIS A 389 13.72 4.31 1.14
CA HIS A 389 15.07 4.69 0.68
C HIS A 389 16.06 4.94 1.82
N ILE A 390 15.66 4.67 3.07
CA ILE A 390 16.52 4.64 4.23
C ILE A 390 17.02 3.22 4.49
#